data_b7e071f96e64eb9a33d3a0238086ece9
#
_entry.id   b7e071f96e64eb9a33d3a0238086ece9
#
_cell.length_a   1.000
_cell.length_b   1.000
_cell.length_c   1.000
_cell.angle_alpha   90.00
_cell.angle_beta   90.00
_cell.angle_gamma   90.00
#
_symmetry.space_group_name_H-M   'P 1'
#
loop_
_entity.id
_entity.type
_entity.pdbx_description
1 polymer ?
#
loop_
_entity_poly.entity_id
_entity_poly.type
_entity_poly.pdbx_seq_one_letter_code
_entity_poly.pdbx_strand_id
1 'polypeptide(L)'
;MVKVEPNMVTFIKTQDRDGYRAVQLGIGSKKIKNTKKPVLGHLKKAAKDLKKASKYLREIKIKDTDTEMKIGELIKASDVVRPGDLVKVTGVSKGKGFAGGVKRWGFAGGPKTHGQSDRLRAPGSIGQGTTPGRVYKGKKMAGRMGGEQVSVKNLTVLKVEENGDIWLSGPVPGFQSGLLQITKIGEDKKFVELYEKDTETEIKEG
;
A
#
# COMPACT_ATOMS: atom_id res chain seq x y z
N MET A 1 8.38 -2.28 -10.11
CA MET A 1 8.68 -3.55 -9.45
C MET A 1 8.40 -3.44 -7.95
N VAL A 2 7.74 -4.43 -7.38
CA VAL A 2 7.40 -4.52 -5.95
C VAL A 2 7.88 -5.88 -5.46
N LYS A 3 8.68 -5.88 -4.40
CA LYS A 3 9.17 -7.11 -3.77
C LYS A 3 8.17 -7.62 -2.75
N VAL A 4 7.75 -8.87 -2.87
CA VAL A 4 6.84 -9.55 -1.95
C VAL A 4 7.58 -10.72 -1.31
N GLU A 5 7.93 -10.57 -0.03
CA GLU A 5 8.43 -11.69 0.76
C GLU A 5 7.28 -12.65 1.11
N PRO A 6 7.52 -13.97 1.27
CA PRO A 6 6.49 -14.90 1.71
C PRO A 6 5.84 -14.41 3.01
N ASN A 7 4.51 -14.40 3.05
CA ASN A 7 3.74 -13.94 4.19
C ASN A 7 3.40 -15.12 5.08
N MET A 8 3.72 -15.05 6.38
CA MET A 8 3.43 -16.11 7.34
C MET A 8 2.07 -15.88 8.00
N VAL A 9 1.24 -16.89 8.05
CA VAL A 9 -0.01 -16.88 8.84
C VAL A 9 0.35 -16.91 10.31
N THR A 10 0.16 -15.78 11.03
CA THR A 10 0.53 -15.65 12.44
C THR A 10 -0.60 -15.95 13.39
N PHE A 11 -1.83 -15.73 12.96
CA PHE A 11 -3.02 -15.93 13.77
C PHE A 11 -4.27 -16.05 12.90
N ILE A 12 -5.23 -16.85 13.36
CA ILE A 12 -6.54 -17.02 12.71
C ILE A 12 -7.61 -16.61 13.73
N LYS A 13 -8.47 -15.68 13.32
CA LYS A 13 -9.63 -15.24 14.07
C LYS A 13 -10.86 -16.02 13.66
N THR A 14 -11.64 -16.44 14.63
CA THR A 14 -12.87 -17.21 14.44
C THR A 14 -14.09 -16.39 14.87
N GLN A 15 -15.24 -16.70 14.28
CA GLN A 15 -16.50 -16.01 14.61
C GLN A 15 -16.84 -16.12 16.09
N ASP A 16 -16.68 -17.32 16.67
CA ASP A 16 -17.10 -17.59 18.05
C ASP A 16 -16.30 -16.81 19.10
N ARG A 17 -14.99 -16.60 18.84
CA ARG A 17 -14.10 -15.97 19.80
C ARG A 17 -13.90 -14.47 19.55
N ASP A 18 -13.79 -14.08 18.29
CA ASP A 18 -13.38 -12.72 17.89
C ASP A 18 -14.54 -11.94 17.27
N GLY A 19 -15.71 -12.56 17.03
CA GLY A 19 -16.87 -11.93 16.41
C GLY A 19 -16.78 -11.73 14.91
N TYR A 20 -15.68 -12.16 14.28
CA TYR A 20 -15.49 -12.14 12.83
C TYR A 20 -14.36 -13.09 12.41
N ARG A 21 -14.40 -13.52 11.15
CA ARG A 21 -13.34 -14.36 10.57
C ARG A 21 -12.27 -13.53 9.87
N ALA A 22 -11.02 -13.74 10.24
CA ALA A 22 -9.88 -13.06 9.62
C ALA A 22 -8.59 -13.88 9.81
N VAL A 23 -7.66 -13.69 8.89
CA VAL A 23 -6.29 -14.22 8.99
C VAL A 23 -5.34 -13.05 9.19
N GLN A 24 -4.46 -13.20 10.18
CA GLN A 24 -3.39 -12.25 10.41
C GLN A 24 -2.11 -12.74 9.72
N LEU A 25 -1.58 -11.91 8.83
CA LEU A 25 -0.35 -12.15 8.11
C LEU A 25 0.82 -11.40 8.73
N GLY A 26 1.92 -12.09 8.90
CA GLY A 26 3.21 -11.54 9.29
C GLY A 26 4.08 -11.29 8.06
N ILE A 27 4.56 -10.06 7.90
CA ILE A 27 5.25 -9.57 6.69
C ILE A 27 6.60 -8.99 7.08
N GLY A 28 7.60 -9.26 6.23
CA GLY A 28 8.96 -8.77 6.40
C GLY A 28 9.69 -9.36 7.59
N SER A 29 10.94 -9.00 7.78
CA SER A 29 11.78 -9.57 8.84
C SER A 29 12.40 -8.49 9.72
N LYS A 30 12.45 -8.75 11.03
CA LYS A 30 13.06 -7.89 12.06
C LYS A 30 13.86 -8.72 13.05
N LYS A 31 14.99 -8.19 13.53
CA LYS A 31 15.79 -8.85 14.57
C LYS A 31 14.99 -8.99 15.87
N ILE A 32 15.06 -10.14 16.52
CA ILE A 32 14.33 -10.46 17.76
C ILE A 32 14.62 -9.44 18.86
N LYS A 33 15.90 -9.04 19.03
CA LYS A 33 16.32 -8.04 20.01
C LYS A 33 15.61 -6.68 19.88
N ASN A 34 15.14 -6.35 18.67
CA ASN A 34 14.44 -5.10 18.38
C ASN A 34 12.91 -5.24 18.46
N THR A 35 12.39 -6.39 18.90
CA THR A 35 10.96 -6.69 18.96
C THR A 35 10.50 -6.73 20.43
N LYS A 36 9.37 -6.12 20.70
CA LYS A 36 8.79 -6.07 22.07
C LYS A 36 8.35 -7.46 22.52
N LYS A 37 8.55 -7.78 23.81
CA LYS A 37 8.18 -9.09 24.42
C LYS A 37 6.75 -9.56 24.12
N PRO A 38 5.68 -8.73 24.20
CA PRO A 38 4.33 -9.16 23.88
C PRO A 38 4.17 -9.63 22.43
N VAL A 39 4.80 -8.91 21.47
CA VAL A 39 4.76 -9.28 20.05
C VAL A 39 5.50 -10.61 19.82
N LEU A 40 6.63 -10.83 20.48
CA LEU A 40 7.36 -12.10 20.40
C LEU A 40 6.51 -13.25 20.97
N GLY A 41 5.83 -13.05 22.10
CA GLY A 41 4.91 -14.04 22.66
C GLY A 41 3.77 -14.41 21.71
N HIS A 42 3.23 -13.41 20.99
CA HIS A 42 2.22 -13.62 19.96
C HIS A 42 2.75 -14.43 18.77
N LEU A 43 3.92 -14.06 18.23
CA LEU A 43 4.52 -14.72 17.08
C LEU A 43 5.03 -16.15 17.39
N LYS A 44 5.44 -16.46 18.64
CA LYS A 44 5.85 -17.80 19.05
C LYS A 44 4.73 -18.84 18.95
N LYS A 45 3.47 -18.41 18.94
CA LYS A 45 2.32 -19.30 18.70
C LYS A 45 2.29 -19.81 17.25
N ALA A 46 2.79 -19.02 16.31
CA ALA A 46 2.84 -19.40 14.89
C ALA A 46 4.11 -20.18 14.53
N ALA A 47 5.25 -19.84 15.15
CA ALA A 47 6.52 -20.54 14.92
C ALA A 47 7.29 -20.62 16.24
N LYS A 48 7.57 -21.84 16.72
CA LYS A 48 8.30 -22.08 17.98
C LYS A 48 9.74 -21.57 17.91
N ASP A 49 10.42 -21.80 16.80
CA ASP A 49 11.82 -21.43 16.56
C ASP A 49 11.97 -20.21 15.65
N LEU A 50 11.59 -19.05 16.18
CA LEU A 50 11.70 -17.78 15.43
C LEU A 50 13.16 -17.31 15.41
N LYS A 51 13.82 -17.44 14.27
CA LYS A 51 15.13 -16.79 14.01
C LYS A 51 14.96 -15.27 13.78
N LYS A 52 13.85 -14.85 13.21
CA LYS A 52 13.47 -13.45 12.93
C LYS A 52 11.99 -13.25 13.25
N ALA A 53 11.63 -12.05 13.72
CA ALA A 53 10.23 -11.66 13.94
C ALA A 53 9.65 -10.97 12.72
N SER A 54 8.35 -11.08 12.48
CA SER A 54 7.68 -10.30 11.43
C SER A 54 7.73 -8.80 11.75
N LYS A 55 8.06 -8.00 10.75
CA LYS A 55 8.17 -6.53 10.88
C LYS A 55 6.80 -5.88 10.97
N TYR A 56 5.85 -6.36 10.17
CA TYR A 56 4.47 -5.86 10.09
C TYR A 56 3.50 -7.01 10.32
N LEU A 57 2.39 -6.70 10.97
CA LEU A 57 1.24 -7.61 11.13
C LEU A 57 0.03 -6.91 10.51
N ARG A 58 -0.71 -7.64 9.64
CA ARG A 58 -1.91 -7.14 9.00
C ARG A 58 -2.99 -8.22 8.99
N GLU A 59 -4.22 -7.81 9.25
CA GLU A 59 -5.37 -8.68 9.21
C GLU A 59 -6.09 -8.55 7.86
N ILE A 60 -6.51 -9.68 7.33
CA ILE A 60 -7.33 -9.78 6.12
C ILE A 60 -8.60 -10.54 6.51
N LYS A 61 -9.76 -9.91 6.30
CA LYS A 61 -11.04 -10.57 6.49
C LYS A 61 -11.24 -11.64 5.43
N ILE A 62 -11.66 -12.82 5.86
CA ILE A 62 -11.94 -13.96 5.00
C ILE A 62 -13.46 -14.11 4.87
N LYS A 63 -13.93 -14.47 3.67
CA LYS A 63 -15.31 -14.87 3.43
C LYS A 63 -15.46 -16.35 3.85
N ASP A 64 -16.69 -16.77 4.17
CA ASP A 64 -16.97 -18.12 4.68
C ASP A 64 -16.63 -19.26 3.72
N THR A 65 -16.43 -18.95 2.44
CA THR A 65 -16.07 -19.90 1.37
C THR A 65 -14.56 -20.08 1.17
N ASP A 66 -13.73 -19.32 1.88
CA ASP A 66 -12.29 -19.32 1.66
C ASP A 66 -11.60 -20.51 2.37
N THR A 67 -10.51 -20.97 1.76
CA THR A 67 -9.73 -22.16 2.14
C THR A 67 -9.30 -22.12 3.62
N GLU A 68 -9.32 -23.27 4.27
CA GLU A 68 -8.77 -23.44 5.62
C GLU A 68 -7.25 -23.25 5.61
N MET A 69 -6.80 -22.11 6.11
CA MET A 69 -5.38 -21.81 6.29
C MET A 69 -4.90 -22.30 7.66
N LYS A 70 -3.65 -22.72 7.75
CA LYS A 70 -3.03 -23.16 9.00
C LYS A 70 -2.10 -22.10 9.56
N ILE A 71 -2.04 -21.99 10.89
CA ILE A 71 -1.10 -21.13 11.58
C ILE A 71 0.33 -21.61 11.27
N GLY A 72 1.22 -20.69 10.89
CA GLY A 72 2.60 -20.99 10.49
C GLY A 72 2.78 -21.26 9.00
N GLU A 73 1.71 -21.33 8.22
CA GLU A 73 1.76 -21.50 6.78
C GLU A 73 2.38 -20.26 6.09
N LEU A 74 3.15 -20.50 5.03
CA LEU A 74 3.78 -19.46 4.22
C LEU A 74 3.04 -19.30 2.90
N ILE A 75 2.54 -18.11 2.64
CA ILE A 75 1.84 -17.75 1.41
C ILE A 75 2.80 -16.99 0.50
N LYS A 76 3.07 -17.51 -0.68
CA LYS A 76 3.89 -16.88 -1.71
C LYS A 76 3.04 -15.95 -2.60
N ALA A 77 3.70 -15.01 -3.27
CA ALA A 77 3.05 -14.10 -4.20
C ALA A 77 2.42 -14.84 -5.38
N SER A 78 3.09 -15.86 -5.91
CA SER A 78 2.65 -16.72 -7.02
C SER A 78 1.35 -17.48 -6.74
N ASP A 79 1.08 -17.74 -5.46
CA ASP A 79 -0.13 -18.50 -5.06
C ASP A 79 -1.40 -17.65 -5.12
N VAL A 80 -1.23 -16.31 -5.06
CA VAL A 80 -2.34 -15.35 -4.93
C VAL A 80 -2.52 -14.51 -6.19
N VAL A 81 -1.43 -14.15 -6.88
CA VAL A 81 -1.44 -13.20 -7.99
C VAL A 81 -0.77 -13.80 -9.21
N ARG A 82 -1.40 -13.65 -10.38
CA ARG A 82 -0.91 -14.14 -11.67
C ARG A 82 -0.72 -12.99 -12.66
N PRO A 83 0.13 -13.14 -13.69
CA PRO A 83 0.17 -12.20 -14.81
C PRO A 83 -1.24 -12.03 -15.41
N GLY A 84 -1.59 -10.79 -15.78
CA GLY A 84 -2.93 -10.43 -16.26
C GLY A 84 -3.95 -10.07 -15.17
N ASP A 85 -3.64 -10.25 -13.89
CA ASP A 85 -4.53 -9.84 -12.81
C ASP A 85 -4.60 -8.33 -12.66
N LEU A 86 -5.81 -7.82 -12.44
CA LEU A 86 -6.05 -6.43 -12.03
C LEU A 86 -6.00 -6.31 -10.52
N VAL A 87 -5.11 -5.45 -10.04
CA VAL A 87 -4.88 -5.27 -8.60
C VAL A 87 -5.14 -3.85 -8.12
N LYS A 88 -5.52 -3.76 -6.86
CA LYS A 88 -5.53 -2.52 -6.07
C LYS A 88 -4.31 -2.51 -5.16
N VAL A 89 -3.50 -1.47 -5.26
CA VAL A 89 -2.33 -1.26 -4.40
C VAL A 89 -2.62 -0.14 -3.43
N THR A 90 -2.56 -0.44 -2.14
CA THR A 90 -2.77 0.51 -1.05
C THR A 90 -1.48 0.71 -0.29
N GLY A 91 -1.12 1.95 -0.08
CA GLY A 91 0.09 2.32 0.68
C GLY A 91 -0.05 3.69 1.33
N VAL A 92 0.97 4.08 2.10
CA VAL A 92 1.03 5.41 2.71
C VAL A 92 1.81 6.33 1.80
N SER A 93 1.20 7.42 1.36
CA SER A 93 1.81 8.40 0.45
C SER A 93 3.03 9.10 1.11
N LYS A 94 3.94 9.61 0.28
CA LYS A 94 5.08 10.40 0.77
C LYS A 94 4.60 11.64 1.53
N GLY A 95 5.08 11.83 2.76
CA GLY A 95 4.80 13.03 3.56
C GLY A 95 5.42 14.28 2.92
N LYS A 96 4.68 15.38 2.86
CA LYS A 96 5.11 16.68 2.32
C LYS A 96 5.14 17.76 3.38
N GLY A 97 4.99 17.38 4.66
CA GLY A 97 4.98 18.29 5.80
C GLY A 97 3.74 19.19 5.80
N PHE A 98 3.87 20.38 6.42
CA PHE A 98 2.84 21.41 6.37
C PHE A 98 2.91 22.12 5.02
N ALA A 99 1.81 22.21 4.31
CA ALA A 99 1.72 22.80 2.98
C ALA A 99 0.64 23.88 2.94
N GLY A 100 0.96 25.01 2.28
CA GLY A 100 0.02 26.09 2.01
C GLY A 100 -1.04 25.72 1.00
N GLY A 101 -2.07 26.59 0.84
CA GLY A 101 -3.21 26.34 -0.05
C GLY A 101 -2.83 26.12 -1.52
N VAL A 102 -1.82 26.81 -2.03
CA VAL A 102 -1.32 26.65 -3.39
C VAL A 102 -0.78 25.25 -3.63
N LYS A 103 0.08 24.73 -2.74
CA LYS A 103 0.67 23.39 -2.88
C LYS A 103 -0.34 22.28 -2.58
N ARG A 104 -1.17 22.46 -1.54
CA ARG A 104 -2.05 21.41 -1.04
C ARG A 104 -3.31 21.24 -1.88
N TRP A 105 -3.87 22.35 -2.38
CA TRP A 105 -5.17 22.39 -3.06
C TRP A 105 -5.12 22.92 -4.48
N GLY A 106 -3.94 23.36 -4.95
CA GLY A 106 -3.80 23.95 -6.29
C GLY A 106 -4.41 25.33 -6.41
N PHE A 107 -4.47 26.12 -5.35
CA PHE A 107 -4.98 27.49 -5.42
C PHE A 107 -4.10 28.36 -6.28
N ALA A 108 -4.72 29.21 -7.11
CA ALA A 108 -4.01 30.11 -8.02
C ALA A 108 -3.14 31.13 -7.28
N GLY A 109 -3.59 31.62 -6.13
CA GLY A 109 -2.98 32.73 -5.44
C GLY A 109 -3.35 34.07 -6.08
N GLY A 110 -2.60 35.12 -5.72
CA GLY A 110 -2.73 36.43 -6.33
C GLY A 110 -1.91 36.62 -7.61
N PRO A 111 -2.12 37.71 -8.36
CA PRO A 111 -1.31 38.07 -9.53
C PRO A 111 0.15 38.28 -9.12
N LYS A 112 1.09 38.02 -10.07
CA LYS A 112 2.53 38.19 -9.80
C LYS A 112 3.02 39.62 -10.04
N THR A 113 2.24 40.42 -10.75
CA THR A 113 2.53 41.81 -11.18
C THR A 113 1.31 42.69 -10.96
N HIS A 114 1.24 43.86 -11.57
CA HIS A 114 0.10 44.78 -11.48
C HIS A 114 -0.19 45.31 -10.09
N GLY A 115 0.86 45.69 -9.31
CA GLY A 115 0.74 46.28 -7.99
C GLY A 115 0.52 45.27 -6.85
N GLN A 116 0.60 43.99 -7.11
CA GLN A 116 0.56 42.95 -6.07
C GLN A 116 1.87 42.95 -5.29
N SER A 117 1.80 43.10 -3.95
CA SER A 117 3.00 43.14 -3.08
C SER A 117 3.14 41.90 -2.20
N ASP A 118 2.14 41.55 -1.39
CA ASP A 118 2.26 40.60 -0.26
C ASP A 118 1.36 39.36 -0.34
N ARG A 119 0.35 39.36 -1.21
CA ARG A 119 -0.68 38.27 -1.24
C ARG A 119 -0.50 37.25 -2.35
N LEU A 120 0.72 37.11 -2.87
CA LEU A 120 0.99 36.21 -4.01
C LEU A 120 0.53 34.77 -3.80
N ARG A 121 0.72 34.22 -2.60
CA ARG A 121 0.36 32.83 -2.26
C ARG A 121 -0.72 32.72 -1.19
N ALA A 122 -1.49 33.80 -0.98
CA ALA A 122 -2.55 33.82 -0.01
C ALA A 122 -3.77 32.97 -0.43
N PRO A 123 -4.51 32.38 0.50
CA PRO A 123 -5.69 31.55 0.19
C PRO A 123 -6.88 32.36 -0.33
N GLY A 124 -6.91 33.67 -0.16
CA GLY A 124 -8.07 34.52 -0.44
C GLY A 124 -9.15 34.42 0.65
N SER A 125 -10.38 34.75 0.30
CA SER A 125 -11.53 34.67 1.23
C SER A 125 -11.79 33.23 1.68
N ILE A 126 -12.02 33.07 2.99
CA ILE A 126 -12.31 31.78 3.61
C ILE A 126 -13.82 31.58 3.90
N GLY A 127 -14.64 32.59 3.70
CA GLY A 127 -16.07 32.50 3.93
C GLY A 127 -16.82 33.79 3.63
N GLN A 128 -18.10 33.79 3.91
CA GLN A 128 -19.02 34.92 3.84
C GLN A 128 -18.94 35.73 5.12
N GLY A 129 -19.62 36.87 5.21
CA GLY A 129 -19.65 37.74 6.37
C GLY A 129 -20.54 37.25 7.51
N THR A 130 -21.39 38.16 8.04
CA THR A 130 -22.26 37.94 9.21
C THR A 130 -23.18 36.72 9.06
N THR A 131 -23.61 36.41 7.84
CA THR A 131 -24.41 35.22 7.53
C THR A 131 -23.56 34.31 6.64
N PRO A 132 -23.16 33.11 7.05
CA PRO A 132 -23.55 32.31 8.23
C PRO A 132 -22.73 32.61 9.51
N GLY A 133 -21.86 33.63 9.56
CA GLY A 133 -21.05 33.97 10.71
C GLY A 133 -19.97 32.96 11.13
N ARG A 134 -19.70 31.99 10.26
CA ARG A 134 -18.71 30.90 10.51
C ARG A 134 -18.05 30.44 9.20
N VAL A 135 -16.91 29.78 9.34
CA VAL A 135 -16.28 29.05 8.22
C VAL A 135 -16.90 27.65 8.13
N TYR A 136 -17.32 27.25 6.93
CA TYR A 136 -17.90 25.92 6.72
C TYR A 136 -16.89 24.80 6.98
N LYS A 137 -17.40 23.67 7.50
CA LYS A 137 -16.60 22.43 7.63
C LYS A 137 -16.12 21.97 6.26
N GLY A 138 -14.90 21.42 6.20
CA GLY A 138 -14.32 20.97 4.94
C GLY A 138 -13.71 22.08 4.07
N LYS A 139 -13.68 23.34 4.53
CA LYS A 139 -13.01 24.43 3.81
C LYS A 139 -11.54 24.10 3.57
N LYS A 140 -11.12 24.24 2.31
CA LYS A 140 -9.71 23.98 1.90
C LYS A 140 -8.78 25.01 2.50
N MET A 141 -7.88 24.58 3.39
CA MET A 141 -6.91 25.42 4.10
C MET A 141 -5.54 24.77 4.11
N ALA A 142 -4.51 25.53 4.50
CA ALA A 142 -3.18 25.02 4.78
C ALA A 142 -3.23 23.93 5.85
N GLY A 143 -2.29 22.98 5.81
CA GLY A 143 -2.20 21.88 6.76
C GLY A 143 -1.23 20.80 6.31
N ARG A 144 -1.20 19.69 7.05
CA ARG A 144 -0.38 18.54 6.67
C ARG A 144 -0.84 17.96 5.32
N MET A 145 0.13 17.63 4.50
CA MET A 145 -0.09 17.00 3.20
C MET A 145 0.76 15.73 3.10
N GLY A 146 0.16 14.67 2.53
CA GLY A 146 0.83 13.36 2.46
C GLY A 146 0.86 12.63 3.81
N GLY A 147 1.48 11.44 3.83
CA GLY A 147 1.42 10.55 4.99
C GLY A 147 0.05 9.91 5.18
N GLU A 148 -0.80 9.97 4.18
CA GLU A 148 -2.16 9.44 4.17
C GLU A 148 -2.20 8.11 3.42
N GLN A 149 -3.15 7.25 3.79
CA GLN A 149 -3.40 6.02 3.06
C GLN A 149 -4.03 6.33 1.71
N VAL A 150 -3.38 5.88 0.63
CA VAL A 150 -3.82 6.06 -0.75
C VAL A 150 -3.91 4.71 -1.43
N SER A 151 -4.96 4.52 -2.23
CA SER A 151 -5.15 3.31 -3.03
C SER A 151 -5.15 3.66 -4.51
N VAL A 152 -4.29 2.99 -5.27
CA VAL A 152 -4.30 3.00 -6.74
C VAL A 152 -4.97 1.72 -7.20
N LYS A 153 -6.00 1.83 -8.03
CA LYS A 153 -6.79 0.71 -8.55
C LYS A 153 -6.43 0.44 -10.01
N ASN A 154 -6.81 -0.74 -10.49
CA ASN A 154 -6.71 -1.14 -11.90
C ASN A 154 -5.26 -1.11 -12.42
N LEU A 155 -4.32 -1.57 -11.61
CA LEU A 155 -2.97 -1.86 -12.07
C LEU A 155 -2.94 -3.31 -12.55
N THR A 156 -2.46 -3.54 -13.77
CA THR A 156 -2.28 -4.89 -14.32
C THR A 156 -0.96 -5.46 -13.83
N VAL A 157 -0.98 -6.71 -13.42
CA VAL A 157 0.23 -7.48 -13.09
C VAL A 157 0.85 -7.94 -14.41
N LEU A 158 2.08 -7.49 -14.67
CA LEU A 158 2.78 -7.81 -15.91
C LEU A 158 3.55 -9.13 -15.79
N LYS A 159 4.25 -9.33 -14.67
CA LYS A 159 5.05 -10.52 -14.40
C LYS A 159 5.13 -10.78 -12.90
N VAL A 160 5.17 -12.04 -12.53
CA VAL A 160 5.44 -12.51 -11.16
C VAL A 160 6.66 -13.42 -11.22
N GLU A 161 7.74 -13.05 -10.55
CA GLU A 161 8.97 -13.81 -10.50
C GLU A 161 8.97 -14.78 -9.30
N GLU A 162 9.70 -15.88 -9.41
CA GLU A 162 9.85 -16.87 -8.34
C GLU A 162 10.45 -16.27 -7.06
N ASN A 163 11.29 -15.25 -7.20
CA ASN A 163 11.87 -14.49 -6.09
C ASN A 163 10.85 -13.67 -5.28
N GLY A 164 9.58 -13.63 -5.71
CA GLY A 164 8.51 -12.83 -5.14
C GLY A 164 8.45 -11.39 -5.65
N ASP A 165 9.18 -11.05 -6.71
CA ASP A 165 9.08 -9.74 -7.33
C ASP A 165 7.87 -9.68 -8.26
N ILE A 166 7.04 -8.63 -8.11
CA ILE A 166 5.86 -8.38 -8.93
C ILE A 166 6.07 -7.13 -9.77
N TRP A 167 5.87 -7.24 -11.07
CA TRP A 167 5.88 -6.13 -12.00
C TRP A 167 4.47 -5.62 -12.25
N LEU A 168 4.24 -4.32 -12.05
CA LEU A 168 2.95 -3.66 -12.22
C LEU A 168 3.01 -2.62 -13.33
N SER A 169 1.90 -2.45 -14.05
CA SER A 169 1.77 -1.55 -15.20
C SER A 169 1.80 -0.06 -14.87
N GLY A 170 1.95 0.34 -13.59
CA GLY A 170 1.91 1.74 -13.21
C GLY A 170 2.54 2.06 -11.87
N PRO A 171 2.46 3.33 -11.43
CA PRO A 171 3.08 3.79 -10.21
C PRO A 171 2.37 3.25 -8.96
N VAL A 172 3.14 3.03 -7.89
CA VAL A 172 2.63 2.62 -6.58
C VAL A 172 2.79 3.75 -5.56
N PRO A 173 1.91 3.86 -4.57
CA PRO A 173 1.97 4.93 -3.58
C PRO A 173 3.08 4.70 -2.56
N GLY A 174 3.69 5.77 -2.08
CA GLY A 174 4.59 5.73 -0.93
C GLY A 174 6.06 5.92 -1.29
N PHE A 175 6.90 5.64 -0.31
CA PHE A 175 8.37 5.73 -0.41
C PHE A 175 8.97 4.34 -0.62
N GLN A 176 10.20 4.30 -1.06
CA GLN A 176 10.96 3.06 -1.22
C GLN A 176 11.03 2.29 0.10
N SER A 177 10.84 0.97 0.07
CA SER A 177 10.75 0.10 1.26
C SER A 177 9.54 0.36 2.16
N GLY A 178 8.54 1.12 1.69
CA GLY A 178 7.25 1.27 2.37
C GLY A 178 6.41 0.00 2.29
N LEU A 179 5.53 -0.21 3.27
CA LEU A 179 4.57 -1.31 3.25
C LEU A 179 3.48 -1.03 2.22
N LEU A 180 3.25 -1.99 1.33
CA LEU A 180 2.15 -1.99 0.36
C LEU A 180 1.21 -3.16 0.65
N GLN A 181 -0.06 -2.95 0.43
CA GLN A 181 -1.08 -3.99 0.41
C GLN A 181 -1.58 -4.14 -1.02
N ILE A 182 -1.38 -5.31 -1.61
CA ILE A 182 -1.84 -5.66 -2.94
C ILE A 182 -3.07 -6.53 -2.78
N THR A 183 -4.15 -6.18 -3.46
CA THR A 183 -5.42 -6.92 -3.43
C THR A 183 -5.87 -7.16 -4.87
N LYS A 184 -6.09 -8.42 -5.25
CA LYS A 184 -6.69 -8.78 -6.55
C LYS A 184 -8.12 -8.26 -6.58
N ILE A 185 -8.50 -7.59 -7.68
CA ILE A 185 -9.85 -7.07 -7.91
C ILE A 185 -10.54 -7.90 -8.99
N GLY A 186 -9.80 -8.28 -10.02
CA GLY A 186 -10.32 -8.99 -11.19
C GLY A 186 -9.20 -9.40 -12.13
N GLU A 187 -9.55 -9.67 -13.37
CA GLU A 187 -8.61 -10.07 -14.43
C GLU A 187 -8.75 -9.14 -15.63
N ASP A 188 -7.65 -8.84 -16.30
CA ASP A 188 -7.61 -8.05 -17.51
C ASP A 188 -7.85 -8.95 -18.73
N LYS A 189 -9.02 -8.81 -19.35
CA LYS A 189 -9.41 -9.60 -20.53
C LYS A 189 -8.59 -9.29 -21.80
N LYS A 190 -7.84 -8.18 -21.78
CA LYS A 190 -7.02 -7.72 -22.93
C LYS A 190 -5.53 -7.85 -22.64
N PHE A 191 -5.16 -8.57 -21.59
CA PHE A 191 -3.77 -8.74 -21.22
C PHE A 191 -3.03 -9.51 -22.31
N VAL A 192 -1.88 -8.97 -22.71
CA VAL A 192 -0.89 -9.62 -23.58
C VAL A 192 0.37 -9.81 -22.77
N GLU A 193 0.89 -11.03 -22.76
CA GLU A 193 2.13 -11.32 -22.03
C GLU A 193 3.31 -10.53 -22.58
N LEU A 194 4.22 -10.15 -21.68
CA LEU A 194 5.44 -9.47 -22.09
C LEU A 194 6.28 -10.42 -22.95
N TYR A 195 6.71 -9.94 -24.11
CA TYR A 195 7.65 -10.65 -24.95
C TYR A 195 9.02 -10.74 -24.25
N GLU A 196 9.44 -11.92 -23.89
CA GLU A 196 10.82 -12.20 -23.45
C GLU A 196 11.63 -12.65 -24.68
N LYS A 197 12.65 -11.88 -25.03
CA LYS A 197 13.59 -12.29 -26.08
C LYS A 197 14.44 -13.41 -25.49
N ASP A 198 14.30 -14.62 -26.06
CA ASP A 198 15.13 -15.77 -25.69
C ASP A 198 16.59 -15.43 -26.01
N THR A 199 17.38 -15.19 -24.97
CA THR A 199 18.82 -14.88 -25.06
C THR A 199 19.68 -16.11 -25.39
N GLU A 200 19.06 -17.27 -25.59
CA GLU A 200 19.79 -18.52 -25.81
C GLU A 200 20.08 -18.86 -27.30
N THR A 201 19.58 -18.09 -28.26
CA THR A 201 19.74 -18.43 -29.70
C THR A 201 20.98 -17.80 -30.37
N GLU A 202 21.75 -16.93 -29.69
CA GLU A 202 22.91 -16.25 -30.32
C GLU A 202 24.27 -16.95 -30.11
N ILE A 203 24.34 -18.11 -29.47
CA ILE A 203 25.65 -18.80 -29.21
C ILE A 203 25.91 -19.98 -30.16
N LYS A 204 25.07 -20.22 -31.16
CA LYS A 204 25.26 -21.36 -32.10
C LYS A 204 25.56 -21.01 -33.55
N GLU A 205 25.83 -19.77 -33.87
CA GLU A 205 26.33 -19.38 -35.21
C GLU A 205 27.54 -18.45 -35.06
N GLY A 206 28.71 -19.05 -34.82
CA GLY A 206 30.01 -18.40 -34.83
C GLY A 206 31.10 -19.45 -34.97
#